data_c0c8b97aac1c959ff5cd56525c9a59d6
#
_entry.id   c0c8b97aac1c959ff5cd56525c9a59d6
#
_cell.length_a   1.000
_cell.length_b   1.000
_cell.length_c   1.000
_cell.angle_alpha   90.00
_cell.angle_beta   90.00
_cell.angle_gamma   90.00
#
_symmetry.space_group_name_H-M   'P 1'
#
loop_
_entity.id
_entity.type
_entity.pdbx_description
1 polymer ?
#
loop_
_entity_poly.entity_id
_entity_poly.type
_entity_poly.pdbx_seq_one_letter_code
_entity_poly.pdbx_strand_id
1 'polypeptide(L)'
;RAGELAWHLPLPAHMEDELDSPIADLQNAKIGDTSGGSLFAGLFLQRFVGAASDEPEATPIPWVHLDIAGSGSAKSGFGATDKGPTAATVRTLLGFVEGGTR
;
A
#
# COMPACT_ATOMS: atom_id res chain seq x y z
N ARG A 1 -11.24 9.66 -10.32
CA ARG A 1 -12.63 9.46 -10.77
C ARG A 1 -13.56 9.09 -9.62
N ALA A 2 -13.07 8.36 -8.61
CA ALA A 2 -13.85 7.98 -7.43
C ALA A 2 -14.07 9.14 -6.42
N GLY A 3 -13.36 10.26 -6.60
CA GLY A 3 -13.44 11.41 -5.70
C GLY A 3 -12.74 11.20 -4.36
N GLU A 4 -11.93 10.16 -4.22
CA GLU A 4 -11.06 9.94 -3.07
C GLU A 4 -9.68 10.54 -3.32
N LEU A 5 -9.14 11.19 -2.30
CA LEU A 5 -7.80 11.78 -2.37
C LEU A 5 -6.76 10.68 -2.13
N ALA A 6 -5.77 10.63 -3.00
CA ALA A 6 -4.64 9.72 -2.89
C ALA A 6 -3.34 10.46 -3.24
N TRP A 7 -2.24 10.02 -2.66
CA TRP A 7 -0.92 10.52 -2.94
C TRP A 7 -0.01 9.36 -3.32
N HIS A 8 0.62 9.44 -4.49
CA HIS A 8 1.55 8.41 -4.95
C HIS A 8 2.88 8.54 -4.22
N LEU A 9 3.28 7.49 -3.51
CA LEU A 9 4.58 7.39 -2.86
C LEU A 9 5.49 6.43 -3.65
N PRO A 10 6.80 6.72 -3.76
CA PRO A 10 7.74 5.80 -4.37
C PRO A 10 7.99 4.59 -3.45
N LEU A 11 8.51 3.50 -4.04
CA LEU A 11 9.11 2.38 -3.32
C LEU A 11 10.63 2.40 -3.59
N PRO A 12 11.42 3.11 -2.79
CA PRO A 12 12.83 3.35 -3.08
C PRO A 12 13.68 2.11 -2.75
N ALA A 13 14.43 1.63 -3.73
CA ALA A 13 15.25 0.41 -3.59
C ALA A 13 16.26 0.48 -2.44
N HIS A 14 16.77 1.68 -2.09
CA HIS A 14 17.73 1.82 -0.99
C HIS A 14 17.14 1.49 0.40
N MET A 15 15.81 1.39 0.53
CA MET A 15 15.16 0.95 1.77
C MET A 15 14.94 -0.57 1.82
N GLU A 16 15.28 -1.30 0.78
CA GLU A 16 15.08 -2.76 0.78
C GLU A 16 15.94 -3.47 1.83
N ASP A 17 17.15 -2.97 2.10
CA ASP A 17 18.04 -3.52 3.12
C ASP A 17 17.42 -3.42 4.53
N GLU A 18 16.46 -2.50 4.74
CA GLU A 18 15.75 -2.36 6.00
C GLU A 18 14.77 -3.52 6.29
N LEU A 19 14.47 -4.34 5.27
CA LEU A 19 13.65 -5.55 5.43
C LEU A 19 14.43 -6.71 6.06
N ASP A 20 15.75 -6.63 6.14
CA ASP A 20 16.57 -7.69 6.67
C ASP A 20 16.30 -7.93 8.16
N SER A 21 16.25 -9.19 8.55
CA SER A 21 16.00 -9.61 9.92
C SER A 21 17.15 -10.49 10.43
N PRO A 22 17.63 -10.29 11.67
CA PRO A 22 18.65 -11.16 12.24
C PRO A 22 18.12 -12.54 12.67
N ILE A 23 16.81 -12.75 12.67
CA ILE A 23 16.17 -13.96 13.19
C ILE A 23 15.13 -14.57 12.25
N ALA A 24 14.79 -13.92 11.13
CA ALA A 24 13.81 -14.38 10.16
C ALA A 24 14.28 -14.00 8.74
N ASP A 25 13.58 -14.49 7.71
CA ASP A 25 13.89 -14.16 6.32
C ASP A 25 13.68 -12.67 6.03
N LEU A 26 12.64 -12.08 6.59
CA LEU A 26 12.31 -10.65 6.49
C LEU A 26 11.67 -10.16 7.79
N GLN A 27 11.81 -8.86 8.07
CA GLN A 27 11.01 -8.20 9.10
C GLN A 27 9.89 -7.38 8.46
N ASN A 28 8.71 -7.39 9.08
CA ASN A 28 7.53 -6.65 8.62
C ASN A 28 7.31 -5.32 9.35
N ALA A 29 8.14 -5.01 10.32
CA ALA A 29 8.08 -3.77 11.08
C ALA A 29 9.45 -3.43 11.66
N LYS A 30 9.75 -2.13 11.72
CA LYS A 30 10.94 -1.62 12.41
C LYS A 30 10.56 -1.25 13.84
N ILE A 31 10.97 -2.06 14.81
CA ILE A 31 10.64 -1.83 16.23
C ILE A 31 11.38 -0.57 16.71
N GLY A 32 10.62 0.41 17.19
CA GLY A 32 11.17 1.67 17.71
C GLY A 32 11.48 2.73 16.66
N ASP A 33 11.31 2.43 15.37
CA ASP A 33 11.46 3.39 14.27
C ASP A 33 10.24 3.36 13.34
N THR A 34 9.50 4.45 13.30
CA THR A 34 8.31 4.60 12.44
C THR A 34 8.59 5.39 11.16
N SER A 35 9.85 5.78 10.91
CA SER A 35 10.21 6.54 9.71
C SER A 35 9.97 5.72 8.45
N GLY A 36 9.35 6.35 7.44
CA GLY A 36 9.07 5.72 6.16
C GLY A 36 8.12 4.52 6.22
N GLY A 37 7.30 4.38 7.27
CA GLY A 37 6.47 3.19 7.51
C GLY A 37 5.61 2.76 6.34
N SER A 38 4.96 3.69 5.63
CA SER A 38 4.17 3.39 4.43
C SER A 38 5.02 2.82 3.29
N LEU A 39 6.23 3.32 3.10
CA LEU A 39 7.16 2.84 2.08
C LEU A 39 7.68 1.45 2.45
N PHE A 40 8.06 1.29 3.71
CA PHE A 40 8.52 0.01 4.26
C PHE A 40 7.47 -1.08 4.12
N ALA A 41 6.21 -0.78 4.47
CA ALA A 41 5.08 -1.72 4.32
C ALA A 41 4.87 -2.12 2.85
N GLY A 42 4.95 -1.17 1.93
CA GLY A 42 4.87 -1.44 0.50
C GLY A 42 6.00 -2.33 0.01
N LEU A 43 7.25 -2.03 0.37
CA LEU A 43 8.42 -2.86 0.01
C LEU A 43 8.31 -4.29 0.57
N PHE A 44 7.89 -4.42 1.83
CA PHE A 44 7.67 -5.75 2.43
C PHE A 44 6.64 -6.56 1.65
N LEU A 45 5.45 -6.00 1.39
CA LEU A 45 4.39 -6.70 0.67
C LEU A 45 4.78 -7.03 -0.77
N GLN A 46 5.58 -6.18 -1.42
CA GLN A 46 6.05 -6.41 -2.79
C GLN A 46 6.85 -7.72 -2.92
N ARG A 47 7.54 -8.15 -1.87
CA ARG A 47 8.31 -9.41 -1.86
C ARG A 47 7.44 -10.65 -2.04
N PHE A 48 6.14 -10.56 -1.81
CA PHE A 48 5.19 -11.65 -1.95
C PHE A 48 4.39 -11.60 -3.27
N VAL A 49 4.66 -10.59 -4.10
CA VAL A 49 4.03 -10.46 -5.42
C VAL A 49 4.84 -11.28 -6.42
N GLY A 50 4.19 -12.29 -6.98
CA GLY A 50 4.81 -13.18 -7.97
C GLY A 50 4.82 -12.61 -9.39
N ALA A 51 5.25 -13.45 -10.30
CA ALA A 51 5.15 -13.22 -11.73
C ALA A 51 3.97 -14.01 -12.34
N ALA A 52 3.62 -13.72 -13.57
CA ALA A 52 2.49 -14.35 -14.28
C ALA A 52 2.70 -15.84 -14.57
N SER A 53 3.95 -16.32 -14.51
CA SER A 53 4.33 -17.72 -14.64
C SER A 53 5.67 -17.99 -13.95
N ASP A 54 6.09 -19.25 -13.89
CA ASP A 54 7.38 -19.67 -13.30
C ASP A 54 8.55 -19.53 -14.29
N GLU A 55 8.33 -18.97 -15.47
CA GLU A 55 9.39 -18.76 -16.46
C GLU A 55 10.34 -17.64 -16.02
N PRO A 56 11.66 -17.75 -16.30
CA PRO A 56 12.68 -16.78 -15.85
C PRO A 56 12.43 -15.33 -16.27
N GLU A 57 11.79 -15.12 -17.41
CA GLU A 57 11.47 -13.80 -17.99
C GLU A 57 9.98 -13.43 -17.84
N ALA A 58 9.28 -14.08 -16.91
CA ALA A 58 7.85 -13.84 -16.71
C ALA A 58 7.56 -12.40 -16.28
N THR A 59 6.51 -11.82 -16.85
CA THR A 59 6.08 -10.46 -16.51
C THR A 59 5.60 -10.42 -15.05
N PRO A 60 6.08 -9.48 -14.23
CA PRO A 60 5.57 -9.28 -12.88
C PRO A 60 4.05 -9.03 -12.88
N ILE A 61 3.35 -9.57 -11.90
CA ILE A 61 1.93 -9.30 -11.71
C ILE A 61 1.75 -7.81 -11.38
N PRO A 62 0.86 -7.09 -12.09
CA PRO A 62 0.53 -5.70 -11.76
C PRO A 62 0.07 -5.60 -10.30
N TRP A 63 0.69 -4.72 -9.55
CA TRP A 63 0.48 -4.62 -8.11
C TRP A 63 0.42 -3.17 -7.65
N VAL A 64 -0.40 -2.94 -6.65
CA VAL A 64 -0.52 -1.64 -5.97
C VAL A 64 -0.72 -1.89 -4.47
N HIS A 65 -0.01 -1.15 -3.65
CA HIS A 65 -0.22 -1.07 -2.20
C HIS A 65 -1.05 0.19 -1.88
N LEU A 66 -2.11 0.03 -1.11
CA LEU A 66 -2.95 1.13 -0.62
C LEU A 66 -2.79 1.24 0.90
N ASP A 67 -1.97 2.19 1.36
CA ASP A 67 -1.83 2.48 2.78
C ASP A 67 -2.96 3.43 3.22
N ILE A 68 -3.82 2.94 4.11
CA ILE A 68 -4.96 3.69 4.64
C ILE A 68 -4.77 4.13 6.09
N ALA A 69 -3.62 3.87 6.70
CA ALA A 69 -3.38 4.17 8.11
C ALA A 69 -3.60 5.65 8.44
N GLY A 70 -3.20 6.55 7.55
CA GLY A 70 -3.39 7.99 7.72
C GLY A 70 -4.78 8.51 7.36
N SER A 71 -5.55 7.77 6.58
CA SER A 71 -6.84 8.22 6.02
C SER A 71 -8.04 7.41 6.49
N GLY A 72 -7.84 6.26 7.14
CA GLY A 72 -8.91 5.34 7.55
C GLY A 72 -9.81 5.86 8.68
N SER A 73 -9.41 6.92 9.37
CA SER A 73 -10.20 7.54 10.44
C SER A 73 -10.05 9.06 10.44
N ALA A 74 -11.15 9.76 10.61
CA ALA A 74 -11.21 11.22 10.74
C ALA A 74 -11.44 11.63 12.21
N LYS A 75 -10.58 12.53 12.72
CA LYS A 75 -10.74 13.10 14.08
C LYS A 75 -11.86 14.12 14.16
N SER A 76 -12.22 14.73 13.03
CA SER A 76 -13.29 15.71 12.87
C SER A 76 -13.93 15.56 11.50
N GLY A 77 -15.14 16.07 11.30
CA GLY A 77 -15.78 16.09 9.98
C GLY A 77 -14.94 16.84 8.95
N PHE A 78 -14.90 16.34 7.73
CA PHE A 78 -14.19 16.92 6.60
C PHE A 78 -14.94 16.62 5.29
N GLY A 79 -15.39 17.64 4.60
CA GLY A 79 -16.19 17.49 3.38
C GLY A 79 -17.44 16.64 3.60
N ALA A 80 -17.54 15.51 2.91
CA ALA A 80 -18.63 14.55 3.04
C ALA A 80 -18.33 13.42 4.05
N THR A 81 -17.24 13.52 4.80
CA THR A 81 -16.80 12.51 5.78
C THR A 81 -17.09 13.01 7.19
N ASP A 82 -17.84 12.24 7.96
CA ASP A 82 -18.06 12.49 9.38
C ASP A 82 -16.84 12.06 10.23
N LYS A 83 -16.86 12.47 11.50
CA LYS A 83 -15.88 11.98 12.47
C LYS A 83 -16.02 10.46 12.64
N GLY A 84 -14.92 9.76 12.57
CA GLY A 84 -14.87 8.30 12.73
C GLY A 84 -14.26 7.58 11.54
N PRO A 85 -14.63 6.33 11.27
CA PRO A 85 -14.17 5.58 10.11
C PRO A 85 -14.54 6.27 8.80
N THR A 86 -13.60 6.39 7.88
CA THR A 86 -13.77 7.15 6.63
C THR A 86 -14.18 6.28 5.43
N ALA A 87 -14.09 4.96 5.55
CA ALA A 87 -14.19 4.03 4.43
C ALA A 87 -13.23 4.37 3.27
N ALA A 88 -12.03 4.87 3.60
CA ALA A 88 -11.01 5.20 2.62
C ALA A 88 -10.77 4.05 1.64
N THR A 89 -10.64 4.37 0.37
CA THR A 89 -10.44 3.47 -0.78
C THR A 89 -11.66 2.65 -1.23
N VAL A 90 -12.75 2.59 -0.46
CA VAL A 90 -13.93 1.77 -0.83
C VAL A 90 -14.51 2.18 -2.19
N ARG A 91 -14.70 3.48 -2.42
CA ARG A 91 -15.21 3.98 -3.72
C ARG A 91 -14.22 3.76 -4.86
N THR A 92 -12.93 3.87 -4.58
CA THR A 92 -11.86 3.60 -5.55
C THR A 92 -11.87 2.12 -5.98
N LEU A 93 -11.95 1.20 -5.02
CA LEU A 93 -12.02 -0.24 -5.29
C LEU A 93 -13.31 -0.62 -6.00
N LEU A 94 -14.45 -0.07 -5.60
CA LEU A 94 -15.72 -0.29 -6.28
C LEU A 94 -15.63 0.16 -7.75
N GLY A 95 -15.16 1.37 -8.00
CA GLY A 95 -15.00 1.89 -9.36
C GLY A 95 -14.00 1.08 -10.20
N PHE A 96 -12.98 0.49 -9.58
CA PHE A 96 -12.05 -0.41 -10.25
C PHE A 96 -12.75 -1.70 -10.68
N VAL A 97 -13.49 -2.34 -9.77
CA VAL A 97 -14.21 -3.62 -10.03
C VAL A 97 -15.34 -3.43 -11.06
N GLU A 98 -16.03 -2.28 -11.04
CA GLU A 98 -17.11 -1.96 -12.00
C GLU A 98 -16.60 -1.61 -13.41
N GLY A 99 -15.33 -1.77 -13.68
CA GLY A 99 -14.73 -1.58 -15.00
C GLY A 99 -14.09 -0.20 -15.20
N GLY A 100 -13.55 0.36 -14.15
CA GLY A 100 -12.81 1.63 -14.15
C GLY A 100 -11.50 1.64 -14.93
N THR A 101 -11.25 0.69 -15.78
CA THR A 101 -10.09 0.59 -16.68
C THR A 101 -10.29 1.33 -18.01
N ARG A 102 -11.14 2.36 -18.03
CA ARG A 102 -11.30 3.23 -19.21
C ARG A 102 -10.51 4.52 -19.06
#